data_5dca4bbada66011f76e27510b57da8f7
#
_entry.id   5dca4bbada66011f76e27510b57da8f7
#
_cell.length_a   1.000
_cell.length_b   1.000
_cell.length_c   1.000
_cell.angle_alpha   90.00
_cell.angle_beta   90.00
_cell.angle_gamma   90.00
#
_symmetry.space_group_name_H-M   'P 1'
#
loop_
_entity.id
_entity.type
_entity.pdbx_description
1 polymer ?
#
loop_
_entity_poly.entity_id
_entity_poly.type
_entity_poly.pdbx_seq_one_letter_code
_entity_poly.pdbx_strand_id
1 'polypeptide(L)'
;VLSMFLAGIGPGILLALFFIIFSVFYVIFFNKEVQNVKTSFEDKIKYTKKGLPVLLMAFIMLGGIYAGIYTPTEAGGIGFLISFIYVVAKKKIDFKRFIEAGLETMKTTVTIFIIIAGAKIFGKAISLYRIPQELSAFIVTNITEQGMFIFVVAITLLILGFIMETLSLILIM
;
A
#
# COMPACT_ATOMS: atom_id res chain seq x y z
N VAL A 1 -5.91 4.51 -14.58
CA VAL A 1 -5.74 3.82 -13.28
C VAL A 1 -5.03 2.49 -13.50
N LEU A 2 -5.46 1.61 -14.39
CA LEU A 2 -4.84 0.30 -14.67
C LEU A 2 -3.36 0.43 -15.06
N SER A 3 -3.01 1.37 -15.94
CA SER A 3 -1.63 1.62 -16.38
C SER A 3 -0.70 2.01 -15.22
N MET A 4 -1.21 2.74 -14.22
CA MET A 4 -0.45 3.10 -13.02
C MET A 4 -0.19 1.89 -12.12
N PHE A 5 -1.17 1.01 -11.96
CA PHE A 5 -0.98 -0.24 -11.22
C PHE A 5 0.05 -1.15 -11.89
N LEU A 6 0.00 -1.29 -13.22
CA LEU A 6 0.99 -2.05 -13.98
C LEU A 6 2.39 -1.46 -13.88
N ALA A 7 2.51 -0.13 -13.94
CA ALA A 7 3.78 0.56 -13.76
C ALA A 7 4.40 0.34 -12.37
N GLY A 8 3.58 0.12 -11.35
CA GLY A 8 4.02 -0.17 -9.97
C GLY A 8 4.66 -1.56 -9.78
N ILE A 9 4.45 -2.51 -10.69
CA ILE A 9 4.99 -3.87 -10.56
C ILE A 9 6.52 -3.86 -10.56
N GLY A 10 7.15 -3.15 -11.49
CA GLY A 10 8.61 -3.07 -11.58
C GLY A 10 9.26 -2.53 -10.31
N PRO A 11 8.91 -1.32 -9.86
CA PRO A 11 9.37 -0.77 -8.58
C PRO A 11 9.04 -1.66 -7.38
N GLY A 12 7.88 -2.31 -7.36
CA GLY A 12 7.48 -3.23 -6.30
C GLY A 12 8.38 -4.45 -6.18
N ILE A 13 8.74 -5.08 -7.30
CA ILE A 13 9.68 -6.21 -7.32
C ILE A 13 11.06 -5.75 -6.85
N LEU A 14 11.51 -4.59 -7.32
CA LEU A 14 12.80 -4.02 -6.95
C LEU A 14 12.87 -3.73 -5.45
N LEU A 15 11.82 -3.16 -4.88
CA LEU A 15 11.68 -2.93 -3.45
C LEU A 15 11.72 -4.24 -2.65
N ALA A 16 10.99 -5.27 -3.10
CA ALA A 16 11.02 -6.59 -2.47
C ALA A 16 12.42 -7.21 -2.46
N LEU A 17 13.16 -7.10 -3.56
CA LEU A 17 14.55 -7.54 -3.64
C LEU A 17 15.45 -6.79 -2.67
N PHE A 18 15.33 -5.46 -2.58
CA PHE A 18 16.07 -4.67 -1.60
C PHE A 18 15.77 -5.09 -0.16
N PHE A 19 14.51 -5.33 0.17
CA PHE A 19 14.15 -5.82 1.52
C PHE A 19 14.73 -7.20 1.81
N ILE A 20 14.74 -8.11 0.84
CA ILE A 20 15.36 -9.44 1.00
C ILE A 20 16.86 -9.27 1.25
N ILE A 21 17.56 -8.51 0.41
CA ILE A 21 19.00 -8.26 0.54
C ILE A 21 19.31 -7.62 1.89
N PHE A 22 18.57 -6.57 2.26
CA PHE A 22 18.75 -5.89 3.53
C PHE A 22 18.52 -6.82 4.73
N SER A 23 17.46 -7.63 4.69
CA SER A 23 17.15 -8.57 5.76
C SER A 23 18.23 -9.63 5.93
N VAL A 24 18.73 -10.18 4.83
CA VAL A 24 19.83 -11.14 4.84
C VAL A 24 21.11 -10.49 5.37
N PHE A 25 21.45 -9.29 4.89
CA PHE A 25 22.58 -8.53 5.36
C PHE A 25 22.50 -8.23 6.87
N TYR A 26 21.35 -7.74 7.31
CA TYR A 26 21.11 -7.44 8.72
C TYR A 26 21.27 -8.66 9.61
N VAL A 27 20.72 -9.80 9.20
CA VAL A 27 20.84 -11.06 9.96
C VAL A 27 22.30 -11.53 10.03
N ILE A 28 23.04 -11.46 8.94
CA ILE A 28 24.44 -11.92 8.88
C ILE A 28 25.33 -11.03 9.75
N PHE A 29 25.13 -9.70 9.72
CA PHE A 29 26.06 -8.77 10.38
C PHE A 29 25.69 -8.41 11.82
N PHE A 30 24.39 -8.34 12.12
CA PHE A 30 23.91 -7.83 13.40
C PHE A 30 23.27 -8.88 14.32
N ASN A 31 22.78 -9.99 13.77
CA ASN A 31 22.00 -10.95 14.56
C ASN A 31 22.63 -12.35 14.48
N LYS A 32 23.65 -12.59 15.34
CA LYS A 32 24.33 -13.90 15.44
C LYS A 32 23.44 -15.00 16.05
N GLU A 33 22.33 -14.65 16.70
CA GLU A 33 21.40 -15.58 17.34
C GLU A 33 20.15 -15.87 16.47
N VAL A 34 20.33 -16.07 15.17
CA VAL A 34 19.25 -16.69 14.41
C VAL A 34 19.12 -18.13 14.90
N GLN A 35 18.12 -18.36 15.73
CA GLN A 35 17.76 -19.72 16.10
C GLN A 35 17.52 -20.49 14.81
N ASN A 36 18.38 -21.48 14.54
CA ASN A 36 18.18 -22.43 13.45
C ASN A 36 16.94 -23.26 13.79
N VAL A 37 15.76 -22.68 13.58
CA VAL A 37 14.49 -23.38 13.65
C VAL A 37 14.49 -24.33 12.45
N LYS A 38 14.88 -25.57 12.69
CA LYS A 38 14.77 -26.65 11.71
C LYS A 38 13.28 -26.87 11.44
N THR A 39 12.75 -26.09 10.51
CA THR A 39 11.35 -26.26 10.09
C THR A 39 11.27 -27.49 9.20
N SER A 40 10.51 -28.50 9.64
CA SER A 40 10.26 -29.69 8.84
C SER A 40 9.54 -29.31 7.54
N PHE A 41 9.77 -30.09 6.47
CA PHE A 41 9.05 -29.89 5.21
C PHE A 41 7.52 -30.00 5.39
N GLU A 42 7.09 -30.87 6.30
CA GLU A 42 5.67 -31.02 6.68
C GLU A 42 5.10 -29.74 7.32
N ASP A 43 5.89 -29.07 8.18
CA ASP A 43 5.49 -27.81 8.79
C ASP A 43 5.35 -26.70 7.74
N LYS A 44 6.26 -26.63 6.77
CA LYS A 44 6.19 -25.67 5.66
C LYS A 44 4.90 -25.85 4.87
N ILE A 45 4.56 -27.08 4.50
CA ILE A 45 3.31 -27.39 3.78
C ILE A 45 2.09 -27.03 4.62
N LYS A 46 2.10 -27.36 5.92
CA LYS A 46 1.01 -27.08 6.85
C LYS A 46 0.74 -25.57 6.98
N TYR A 47 1.79 -24.76 7.15
CA TYR A 47 1.65 -23.32 7.28
C TYR A 47 1.31 -22.65 5.94
N THR A 48 1.85 -23.13 4.82
CA THR A 48 1.46 -22.67 3.48
C THR A 48 -0.01 -22.91 3.21
N LYS A 49 -0.52 -24.10 3.54
CA LYS A 49 -1.97 -24.41 3.41
C LYS A 49 -2.85 -23.51 4.28
N LYS A 50 -2.38 -23.10 5.46
CA LYS A 50 -3.10 -22.14 6.31
C LYS A 50 -3.10 -20.72 5.74
N GLY A 51 -2.02 -20.31 5.10
CA GLY A 51 -1.91 -19.00 4.47
C GLY A 51 -2.56 -18.91 3.08
N LEU A 52 -2.75 -20.06 2.41
CA LEU A 52 -3.26 -20.13 1.04
C LEU A 52 -4.57 -19.36 0.81
N PRO A 53 -5.58 -19.41 1.69
CA PRO A 53 -6.81 -18.64 1.48
C PRO A 53 -6.59 -17.13 1.38
N VAL A 54 -5.70 -16.58 2.21
CA VAL A 54 -5.37 -15.15 2.20
C VAL A 54 -4.61 -14.78 0.93
N LEU A 55 -3.64 -15.63 0.51
CA LEU A 55 -2.90 -15.43 -0.73
C LEU A 55 -3.82 -15.50 -1.95
N LEU A 56 -4.76 -16.46 -1.97
CA LEU A 56 -5.75 -16.59 -3.04
C LEU A 56 -6.66 -15.34 -3.11
N MET A 57 -7.11 -14.81 -1.98
CA MET A 57 -7.89 -13.57 -1.96
C MET A 57 -7.11 -12.42 -2.58
N ALA A 58 -5.85 -12.21 -2.15
CA ALA A 58 -5.00 -11.17 -2.70
C ALA A 58 -4.78 -11.36 -4.21
N PHE A 59 -4.54 -12.61 -4.64
CA PHE A 59 -4.33 -12.93 -6.04
C PHE A 59 -5.60 -12.70 -6.89
N ILE A 60 -6.77 -13.06 -6.39
CA ILE A 60 -8.04 -12.81 -7.10
C ILE A 60 -8.28 -11.31 -7.21
N MET A 61 -8.13 -10.56 -6.11
CA MET A 61 -8.37 -9.11 -6.10
C MET A 61 -7.41 -8.36 -7.03
N LEU A 62 -6.11 -8.57 -6.88
CA LEU A 62 -5.11 -7.90 -7.71
C LEU A 62 -5.14 -8.42 -9.15
N GLY A 63 -5.24 -9.72 -9.34
CA GLY A 63 -5.29 -10.34 -10.67
C GLY A 63 -6.48 -9.85 -11.48
N GLY A 64 -7.65 -9.70 -10.86
CA GLY A 64 -8.83 -9.18 -11.54
C GLY A 64 -8.72 -7.70 -11.90
N ILE A 65 -8.05 -6.88 -11.05
CA ILE A 65 -7.73 -5.48 -11.39
C ILE A 65 -6.77 -5.45 -12.58
N TYR A 66 -5.70 -6.25 -12.55
CA TYR A 66 -4.71 -6.30 -13.63
C TYR A 66 -5.27 -6.87 -14.95
N ALA A 67 -6.21 -7.80 -14.86
CA ALA A 67 -6.92 -8.33 -16.02
C ALA A 67 -7.99 -7.36 -16.55
N GLY A 68 -8.25 -6.23 -15.87
CA GLY A 68 -9.28 -5.27 -16.26
C GLY A 68 -10.71 -5.77 -16.07
N ILE A 69 -10.92 -6.83 -15.27
CA ILE A 69 -12.24 -7.42 -15.03
C ILE A 69 -13.10 -6.50 -14.16
N TYR A 70 -12.48 -5.80 -13.21
CA TYR A 70 -13.13 -4.87 -12.31
C TYR A 70 -12.19 -3.75 -11.86
N THR A 71 -12.78 -2.66 -11.41
CA THR A 71 -12.06 -1.51 -10.88
C THR A 71 -11.54 -1.78 -9.46
N PRO A 72 -10.55 -1.00 -8.96
CA PRO A 72 -10.07 -1.12 -7.56
C PRO A 72 -11.19 -0.95 -6.53
N THR A 73 -12.20 -0.12 -6.82
CA THR A 73 -13.36 0.09 -5.94
C THR A 73 -14.24 -1.17 -5.90
N GLU A 74 -14.50 -1.79 -7.04
CA GLU A 74 -15.25 -3.04 -7.13
C GLU A 74 -14.49 -4.21 -6.50
N ALA A 75 -13.15 -4.22 -6.60
CA ALA A 75 -12.30 -5.19 -5.93
C ALA A 75 -12.48 -5.18 -4.41
N GLY A 76 -12.70 -4.00 -3.81
CA GLY A 76 -13.03 -3.89 -2.39
C GLY A 76 -14.32 -4.65 -2.01
N GLY A 77 -15.38 -4.51 -2.82
CA GLY A 77 -16.63 -5.25 -2.64
C GLY A 77 -16.46 -6.77 -2.80
N ILE A 78 -15.72 -7.18 -3.83
CA ILE A 78 -15.39 -8.60 -4.08
C ILE A 78 -14.57 -9.18 -2.92
N GLY A 79 -13.56 -8.44 -2.45
CA GLY A 79 -12.74 -8.84 -1.31
C GLY A 79 -13.57 -9.00 -0.02
N PHE A 80 -14.51 -8.08 0.22
CA PHE A 80 -15.46 -8.22 1.32
C PHE A 80 -16.29 -9.52 1.19
N LEU A 81 -16.89 -9.76 0.03
CA LEU A 81 -17.73 -10.94 -0.20
C LEU A 81 -16.94 -12.24 0.00
N ILE A 82 -15.75 -12.35 -0.59
CA ILE A 82 -14.90 -13.54 -0.46
C ILE A 82 -14.52 -13.77 1.02
N SER A 83 -14.10 -12.69 1.70
CA SER A 83 -13.72 -12.76 3.12
C SER A 83 -14.89 -13.16 3.99
N PHE A 84 -16.06 -12.57 3.75
CA PHE A 84 -17.30 -12.88 4.49
C PHE A 84 -17.71 -14.33 4.32
N ILE A 85 -17.78 -14.82 3.07
CA ILE A 85 -18.11 -16.22 2.77
C ILE A 85 -17.10 -17.16 3.45
N TYR A 86 -15.80 -16.85 3.38
CA TYR A 86 -14.76 -17.66 4.01
C TYR A 86 -14.93 -17.75 5.52
N VAL A 87 -15.19 -16.64 6.20
CA VAL A 87 -15.31 -16.60 7.65
C VAL A 87 -16.60 -17.29 8.12
N VAL A 88 -17.70 -17.14 7.39
CA VAL A 88 -18.98 -17.83 7.64
C VAL A 88 -18.80 -19.35 7.45
N ALA A 89 -18.16 -19.78 6.35
CA ALA A 89 -17.91 -21.19 6.08
C ALA A 89 -17.03 -21.85 7.16
N LYS A 90 -16.11 -21.09 7.75
CA LYS A 90 -15.28 -21.57 8.86
C LYS A 90 -15.98 -21.48 10.22
N LYS A 91 -17.23 -21.01 10.29
CA LYS A 91 -17.99 -20.79 11.53
C LYS A 91 -17.21 -19.99 12.60
N LYS A 92 -16.40 -19.04 12.15
CA LYS A 92 -15.54 -18.21 13.00
C LYS A 92 -16.10 -16.83 13.29
N ILE A 93 -17.26 -16.50 12.71
CA ILE A 93 -17.93 -15.22 12.92
C ILE A 93 -19.09 -15.43 13.88
N ASP A 94 -19.12 -14.61 14.90
CA ASP A 94 -20.28 -14.38 15.76
C ASP A 94 -20.85 -13.02 15.45
N PHE A 95 -22.14 -12.82 15.67
CA PHE A 95 -22.81 -11.54 15.39
C PHE A 95 -22.13 -10.37 16.08
N LYS A 96 -21.64 -10.55 17.32
CA LYS A 96 -20.90 -9.55 18.06
C LYS A 96 -19.61 -9.13 17.32
N ARG A 97 -18.82 -10.10 16.87
CA ARG A 97 -17.58 -9.84 16.10
C ARG A 97 -17.84 -9.18 14.75
N PHE A 98 -18.98 -9.50 14.12
CA PHE A 98 -19.38 -8.84 12.88
C PHE A 98 -19.66 -7.36 13.12
N ILE A 99 -20.38 -7.01 14.18
CA ILE A 99 -20.65 -5.62 14.57
C ILE A 99 -19.37 -4.89 14.95
N GLU A 100 -18.48 -5.53 15.71
CA GLU A 100 -17.17 -4.95 16.08
C GLU A 100 -16.35 -4.61 14.84
N ALA A 101 -16.23 -5.54 13.87
CA ALA A 101 -15.54 -5.32 12.60
C ALA A 101 -16.19 -4.17 11.79
N GLY A 102 -17.53 -4.09 11.79
CA GLY A 102 -18.25 -2.99 11.18
C GLY A 102 -17.91 -1.63 11.81
N LEU A 103 -17.88 -1.55 13.14
CA LEU A 103 -17.51 -0.34 13.86
C LEU A 103 -16.06 0.08 13.63
N GLU A 104 -15.13 -0.86 13.58
CA GLU A 104 -13.73 -0.58 13.22
C GLU A 104 -13.60 -0.05 11.78
N THR A 105 -14.33 -0.65 10.85
CA THR A 105 -14.39 -0.19 9.45
C THR A 105 -14.94 1.23 9.38
N MET A 106 -16.01 1.53 10.11
CA MET A 106 -16.59 2.88 10.16
C MET A 106 -15.57 3.90 10.70
N LYS A 107 -14.89 3.60 11.80
CA LYS A 107 -13.84 4.48 12.36
C LYS A 107 -12.74 4.77 11.34
N THR A 108 -12.22 3.74 10.70
CA THR A 108 -11.17 3.88 9.66
C THR A 108 -11.68 4.72 8.48
N THR A 109 -12.89 4.45 8.01
CA THR A 109 -13.52 5.19 6.91
C THR A 109 -13.70 6.67 7.24
N VAL A 110 -14.20 6.99 8.43
CA VAL A 110 -14.36 8.37 8.89
C VAL A 110 -13.02 9.09 8.96
N THR A 111 -11.99 8.43 9.49
CA THR A 111 -10.63 9.00 9.55
C THR A 111 -10.11 9.34 8.14
N ILE A 112 -10.25 8.41 7.19
CA ILE A 112 -9.86 8.64 5.79
C ILE A 112 -10.63 9.80 5.19
N PHE A 113 -11.94 9.90 5.39
CA PHE A 113 -12.74 11.01 4.87
C PHE A 113 -12.35 12.37 5.45
N ILE A 114 -11.99 12.43 6.74
CA ILE A 114 -11.50 13.67 7.35
C ILE A 114 -10.18 14.09 6.71
N ILE A 115 -9.26 13.15 6.48
CA ILE A 115 -7.98 13.42 5.80
C ILE A 115 -8.23 13.94 4.38
N ILE A 116 -9.10 13.28 3.62
CA ILE A 116 -9.47 13.69 2.25
C ILE A 116 -10.08 15.10 2.25
N ALA A 117 -10.98 15.39 3.18
CA ALA A 117 -11.58 16.71 3.30
C ALA A 117 -10.52 17.79 3.59
N GLY A 118 -9.63 17.53 4.56
CA GLY A 118 -8.51 18.41 4.87
C GLY A 118 -7.58 18.64 3.69
N ALA A 119 -7.19 17.57 3.00
CA ALA A 119 -6.34 17.63 1.83
C ALA A 119 -6.97 18.44 0.67
N LYS A 120 -8.29 18.31 0.45
CA LYS A 120 -9.01 19.10 -0.55
C LYS A 120 -9.05 20.59 -0.20
N ILE A 121 -9.28 20.93 1.06
CA ILE A 121 -9.27 22.33 1.51
C ILE A 121 -7.87 22.93 1.34
N PHE A 122 -6.84 22.20 1.76
CA PHE A 122 -5.45 22.61 1.64
C PHE A 122 -5.03 22.76 0.16
N GLY A 123 -5.35 21.78 -0.68
CA GLY A 123 -5.07 21.84 -2.11
C GLY A 123 -5.77 23.00 -2.80
N LYS A 124 -7.01 23.34 -2.40
CA LYS A 124 -7.72 24.51 -2.90
C LYS A 124 -7.04 25.80 -2.48
N ALA A 125 -6.59 25.92 -1.21
CA ALA A 125 -5.86 27.09 -0.72
C ALA A 125 -4.54 27.28 -1.49
N ILE A 126 -3.71 26.24 -1.62
CA ILE A 126 -2.46 26.27 -2.38
C ILE A 126 -2.70 26.69 -3.84
N SER A 127 -3.74 26.17 -4.46
CA SER A 127 -4.09 26.52 -5.84
C SER A 127 -4.51 27.98 -5.99
N LEU A 128 -5.24 28.53 -5.02
CA LEU A 128 -5.63 29.95 -5.02
C LEU A 128 -4.42 30.90 -4.90
N TYR A 129 -3.42 30.51 -4.12
CA TYR A 129 -2.16 31.25 -3.99
C TYR A 129 -1.18 31.01 -5.16
N ARG A 130 -1.56 30.23 -6.17
CA ARG A 130 -0.76 29.90 -7.37
C ARG A 130 0.60 29.25 -7.06
N ILE A 131 0.76 28.67 -5.87
CA ILE A 131 2.00 28.00 -5.43
C ILE A 131 2.49 26.93 -6.42
N PRO A 132 1.62 26.03 -6.96
CA PRO A 132 2.07 25.03 -7.92
C PRO A 132 2.63 25.63 -9.20
N GLN A 133 2.03 26.73 -9.67
CA GLN A 133 2.46 27.44 -10.89
C GLN A 133 3.82 28.12 -10.70
N GLU A 134 4.02 28.78 -9.57
CA GLU A 134 5.29 29.42 -9.22
C GLU A 134 6.41 28.39 -9.03
N LEU A 135 6.09 27.28 -8.34
CA LEU A 135 7.02 26.18 -8.15
C LEU A 135 7.40 25.52 -9.48
N SER A 136 6.42 25.29 -10.36
CA SER A 136 6.65 24.74 -11.70
C SER A 136 7.52 25.66 -12.54
N ALA A 137 7.26 26.96 -12.53
CA ALA A 137 8.09 27.95 -13.23
C ALA A 137 9.53 27.97 -12.69
N PHE A 138 9.70 27.93 -11.37
CA PHE A 138 11.01 27.87 -10.74
C PHE A 138 11.77 26.58 -11.13
N ILE A 139 11.11 25.44 -11.12
CA ILE A 139 11.71 24.15 -11.50
C ILE A 139 12.16 24.17 -12.96
N VAL A 140 11.28 24.57 -13.88
CA VAL A 140 11.58 24.60 -15.32
C VAL A 140 12.75 25.55 -15.64
N THR A 141 12.86 26.66 -14.89
CA THR A 141 13.94 27.63 -15.10
C THR A 141 15.28 27.14 -14.54
N ASN A 142 15.29 26.43 -13.42
CA ASN A 142 16.51 26.08 -12.70
C ASN A 142 16.96 24.62 -12.89
N ILE A 143 16.06 23.72 -13.28
CA ILE A 143 16.32 22.30 -13.41
C ILE A 143 16.06 21.89 -14.87
N THR A 144 17.09 21.96 -15.70
CA THR A 144 17.03 21.61 -17.12
C THR A 144 17.23 20.12 -17.38
N GLU A 145 17.89 19.40 -16.45
CA GLU A 145 18.17 17.97 -16.59
C GLU A 145 17.09 17.10 -15.94
N GLN A 146 16.55 16.18 -16.72
CA GLN A 146 15.52 15.22 -16.25
C GLN A 146 15.99 14.39 -15.05
N GLY A 147 17.27 14.01 -15.00
CA GLY A 147 17.85 13.25 -13.90
C GLY A 147 17.85 14.04 -12.58
N MET A 148 18.21 15.32 -12.64
CA MET A 148 18.21 16.21 -11.49
C MET A 148 16.79 16.47 -10.96
N PHE A 149 15.83 16.62 -11.88
CA PHE A 149 14.41 16.74 -11.50
C PHE A 149 13.91 15.53 -10.71
N ILE A 150 14.14 14.32 -11.24
CA ILE A 150 13.74 13.06 -10.57
C ILE A 150 14.42 12.93 -9.20
N PHE A 151 15.70 13.31 -9.10
CA PHE A 151 16.45 13.24 -7.85
C PHE A 151 15.87 14.19 -6.77
N VAL A 152 15.58 15.43 -7.13
CA VAL A 152 14.97 16.44 -6.22
C VAL A 152 13.59 15.98 -5.76
N VAL A 153 12.76 15.48 -6.68
CA VAL A 153 11.44 14.94 -6.34
C VAL A 153 11.56 13.73 -5.42
N ALA A 154 12.48 12.81 -5.70
CA ALA A 154 12.69 11.63 -4.88
C ALA A 154 13.12 11.96 -3.44
N ILE A 155 14.04 12.93 -3.27
CA ILE A 155 14.46 13.40 -1.94
C ILE A 155 13.30 14.07 -1.21
N THR A 156 12.55 14.92 -1.91
CA THR A 156 11.39 15.61 -1.32
C THR A 156 10.35 14.60 -0.84
N LEU A 157 10.01 13.60 -1.66
CA LEU A 157 9.10 12.53 -1.30
C LEU A 157 9.63 11.67 -0.13
N LEU A 158 10.93 11.43 -0.09
CA LEU A 158 11.55 10.69 0.99
C LEU A 158 11.43 11.43 2.32
N ILE A 159 11.72 12.72 2.35
CA ILE A 159 11.60 13.57 3.56
C ILE A 159 10.14 13.65 4.01
N LEU A 160 9.23 13.93 3.08
CA LEU A 160 7.79 14.00 3.38
C LEU A 160 7.24 12.64 3.84
N GLY A 161 7.70 11.55 3.26
CA GLY A 161 7.30 10.20 3.64
C GLY A 161 7.70 9.78 5.06
N PHE A 162 8.74 10.41 5.65
CA PHE A 162 9.08 10.22 7.06
C PHE A 162 8.09 10.90 8.02
N ILE A 163 7.43 11.97 7.57
CA ILE A 163 6.60 12.82 8.44
C ILE A 163 5.12 12.54 8.19
N MET A 164 4.74 12.21 6.97
CA MET A 164 3.35 12.10 6.54
C MET A 164 2.96 10.66 6.23
N GLU A 165 1.73 10.32 6.54
CA GLU A 165 1.13 9.06 6.11
C GLU A 165 0.99 9.03 4.58
N THR A 166 1.18 7.85 3.98
CA THR A 166 1.19 7.65 2.53
C THR A 166 -0.07 8.18 1.82
N LEU A 167 -1.25 7.99 2.43
CA LEU A 167 -2.52 8.49 1.87
C LEU A 167 -2.55 10.01 1.81
N SER A 168 -2.09 10.68 2.86
CA SER A 168 -2.00 12.14 2.92
C SER A 168 -1.05 12.69 1.87
N LEU A 169 0.09 12.02 1.67
CA LEU A 169 1.09 12.40 0.68
C LEU A 169 0.53 12.35 -0.76
N ILE A 170 -0.15 11.25 -1.10
CA ILE A 170 -0.75 11.06 -2.44
C ILE A 170 -1.84 12.10 -2.73
N LEU A 171 -2.58 12.55 -1.71
CA LEU A 171 -3.68 13.50 -1.87
C LEU A 171 -3.20 14.96 -1.97
N ILE A 172 -2.01 15.28 -1.45
CA ILE A 172 -1.45 16.63 -1.45
C ILE A 172 -0.59 16.87 -2.69
N MET A 173 0.03 15.84 -3.25
CA MET A 173 0.88 15.89 -4.43
C MET A 173 0.11 15.68 -5.73
#